data_cc8bb25ccf46963de3b3e12c216f6840
#
_entry.id   cc8bb25ccf46963de3b3e12c216f6840
#
_cell.length_a   1.000
_cell.length_b   1.000
_cell.length_c   1.000
_cell.angle_alpha   90.00
_cell.angle_beta   90.00
_cell.angle_gamma   90.00
#
_symmetry.space_group_name_H-M   'P 1'
#
loop_
_entity.id
_entity.type
_entity.pdbx_description
1 polymer ?
#
loop_
_entity_poly.entity_id
_entity_poly.type
_entity_poly.pdbx_seq_one_letter_code
_entity_poly.pdbx_strand_id
1 'polypeptide(L)'
;MVRPVTERDKIAVLVKAIVRTANAWGLTNAEAAALFDVPTATWSRMKAGSFQGKLDQDKVTRASLLIGLFKGLRLLFNGPLTYGWPKTPNKGAGFNNKTPIQIMLDGGIPAMMRVRQHIDALRGGL
;
A
#
# COMPACT_ATOMS: atom_id res chain seq x y z
N MET A 1 -21.35 -2.59 26.94
CA MET A 1 -21.57 -1.39 26.09
C MET A 1 -20.41 -1.22 25.12
N VAL A 2 -20.71 -1.03 23.85
CA VAL A 2 -19.68 -0.85 22.82
C VAL A 2 -19.30 0.63 22.75
N ARG A 3 -17.99 0.90 22.83
CA ARG A 3 -17.46 2.24 22.69
C ARG A 3 -17.58 2.71 21.23
N PRO A 4 -18.01 3.97 20.97
CA PRO A 4 -18.02 4.49 19.61
C PRO A 4 -16.62 4.48 18.99
N VAL A 5 -16.53 4.22 17.68
CA VAL A 5 -15.28 4.28 16.93
C VAL A 5 -14.90 5.75 16.75
N THR A 6 -13.72 6.13 17.23
CA THR A 6 -13.19 7.49 17.08
C THR A 6 -12.35 7.62 15.83
N GLU A 7 -12.07 8.86 15.42
CA GLU A 7 -11.12 9.15 14.33
C GLU A 7 -9.73 8.58 14.62
N ARG A 8 -9.30 8.67 15.87
CA ARG A 8 -8.04 8.09 16.33
C ARG A 8 -7.99 6.57 16.15
N ASP A 9 -9.10 5.89 16.44
CA ASP A 9 -9.22 4.45 16.23
C ASP A 9 -9.10 4.09 14.76
N LYS A 10 -9.72 4.86 13.87
CA LYS A 10 -9.64 4.65 12.42
C LYS A 10 -8.21 4.82 11.91
N ILE A 11 -7.51 5.85 12.37
CA ILE A 11 -6.11 6.10 12.02
C ILE A 11 -5.24 4.95 12.48
N ALA A 12 -5.42 4.47 13.71
CA ALA A 12 -4.64 3.36 14.26
C ALA A 12 -4.81 2.08 13.42
N VAL A 13 -6.05 1.78 13.02
CA VAL A 13 -6.34 0.61 12.17
C VAL A 13 -5.67 0.77 10.81
N LEU A 14 -5.76 1.94 10.21
CA LEU A 14 -5.17 2.23 8.90
C LEU A 14 -3.64 2.11 8.95
N VAL A 15 -2.99 2.71 9.96
CA VAL A 15 -1.54 2.63 10.16
C VAL A 15 -1.09 1.18 10.31
N LYS A 16 -1.80 0.40 11.13
CA LYS A 16 -1.49 -1.03 11.30
C LYS A 16 -1.57 -1.78 9.98
N ALA A 17 -2.58 -1.48 9.16
CA ALA A 17 -2.77 -2.14 7.86
C ALA A 17 -1.65 -1.77 6.86
N ILE A 18 -1.21 -0.51 6.81
CA ILE A 18 -0.11 -0.13 5.90
C ILE A 18 1.23 -0.70 6.35
N VAL A 19 1.48 -0.78 7.64
CA VAL A 19 2.69 -1.43 8.17
C VAL A 19 2.71 -2.91 7.79
N ARG A 20 1.58 -3.59 7.94
CA ARG A 20 1.43 -4.99 7.54
C ARG A 20 1.67 -5.17 6.04
N THR A 21 1.12 -4.30 5.21
CA THR A 21 1.31 -4.33 3.76
C THR A 21 2.78 -4.16 3.40
N ALA A 22 3.44 -3.16 3.98
CA ALA A 22 4.87 -2.91 3.73
C ALA A 22 5.73 -4.11 4.12
N ASN A 23 5.46 -4.72 5.26
CA ASN A 23 6.19 -5.91 5.71
C ASN A 23 5.95 -7.08 4.75
N ALA A 24 4.71 -7.32 4.34
CA ALA A 24 4.37 -8.41 3.42
C ALA A 24 5.08 -8.26 2.08
N TRP A 25 5.22 -7.04 1.58
CA TRP A 25 5.89 -6.77 0.30
C TRP A 25 7.41 -6.65 0.43
N GLY A 26 7.96 -6.75 1.63
CA GLY A 26 9.39 -6.62 1.85
C GLY A 26 9.93 -5.23 1.52
N LEU A 27 9.14 -4.19 1.75
CA LEU A 27 9.58 -2.81 1.50
C LEU A 27 10.65 -2.39 2.50
N THR A 28 11.67 -1.69 2.02
CA THR A 28 12.59 -1.00 2.91
C THR A 28 11.85 0.16 3.60
N ASN A 29 12.40 0.65 4.70
CA ASN A 29 11.82 1.82 5.38
C ASN A 29 11.76 3.04 4.45
N ALA A 30 12.78 3.24 3.62
CA ALA A 30 12.81 4.33 2.65
C ALA A 30 11.71 4.17 1.59
N GLU A 31 11.53 2.97 1.05
CA GLU A 31 10.47 2.68 0.08
C GLU A 31 9.08 2.91 0.68
N ALA A 32 8.85 2.38 1.88
CA ALA A 32 7.56 2.52 2.55
C ALA A 32 7.25 3.98 2.86
N ALA A 33 8.20 4.72 3.42
CA ALA A 33 8.02 6.13 3.72
C ALA A 33 7.70 6.93 2.46
N ALA A 34 8.43 6.68 1.36
CA ALA A 34 8.20 7.36 0.09
C ALA A 34 6.83 6.99 -0.50
N LEU A 35 6.44 5.73 -0.43
CA LEU A 35 5.18 5.26 -1.01
C LEU A 35 3.98 5.85 -0.28
N PHE A 36 4.03 5.93 1.05
CA PHE A 36 2.97 6.53 1.86
C PHE A 36 3.14 8.05 2.00
N ASP A 37 4.21 8.60 1.44
CA ASP A 37 4.53 10.03 1.45
C ASP A 37 4.60 10.60 2.86
N VAL A 38 5.36 9.96 3.71
CA VAL A 38 5.64 10.42 5.08
C VAL A 38 7.16 10.48 5.30
N PRO A 39 7.64 11.33 6.21
CA PRO A 39 9.05 11.31 6.59
C PRO A 39 9.44 9.96 7.17
N THR A 40 10.71 9.57 7.01
CA THR A 40 11.21 8.30 7.55
C THR A 40 11.03 8.20 9.06
N ALA A 41 11.20 9.30 9.79
CA ALA A 41 10.96 9.34 11.24
C ALA A 41 9.49 9.03 11.58
N THR A 42 8.56 9.57 10.80
CA THR A 42 7.12 9.27 10.96
C THR A 42 6.84 7.81 10.67
N TRP A 43 7.44 7.27 9.60
CA TRP A 43 7.29 5.85 9.28
C TRP A 43 7.80 4.96 10.43
N SER A 44 8.93 5.31 11.03
CA SER A 44 9.47 4.57 12.17
C SER A 44 8.50 4.55 13.35
N ARG A 45 7.84 5.67 13.62
CA ARG A 45 6.81 5.73 14.68
C ARG A 45 5.59 4.88 14.34
N MET A 46 5.18 4.88 13.07
CA MET A 46 4.08 4.02 12.62
C MET A 46 4.40 2.55 12.83
N LYS A 47 5.60 2.11 12.46
CA LYS A 47 6.06 0.73 12.66
C LYS A 47 6.13 0.36 14.14
N ALA A 48 6.56 1.28 14.98
CA ALA A 48 6.68 1.06 16.41
C ALA A 48 5.34 1.07 17.16
N GLY A 49 4.27 1.49 16.48
CA GLY A 49 2.95 1.62 17.13
C GLY A 49 2.80 2.89 17.97
N SER A 50 3.73 3.84 17.83
CA SER A 50 3.74 5.07 18.63
C SER A 50 3.29 6.31 17.85
N PHE A 51 2.81 6.15 16.63
CA PHE A 51 2.30 7.26 15.84
C PHE A 51 1.00 7.79 16.42
N GLN A 52 0.96 9.09 16.71
CA GLN A 52 -0.21 9.77 17.28
C GLN A 52 -0.68 10.94 16.42
N GLY A 53 -0.12 11.08 15.24
CA GLY A 53 -0.48 12.16 14.33
C GLY A 53 -1.82 11.94 13.63
N LYS A 54 -2.15 12.89 12.75
CA LYS A 54 -3.32 12.80 11.87
C LYS A 54 -2.85 12.41 10.47
N LEU A 55 -3.76 11.85 9.69
CA LEU A 55 -3.54 11.53 8.29
C LEU A 55 -4.46 12.43 7.46
N ASP A 56 -3.86 13.18 6.53
CA ASP A 56 -4.64 13.98 5.59
C ASP A 56 -5.22 13.08 4.48
N GLN A 57 -6.03 13.67 3.60
CA GLN A 57 -6.72 12.92 2.54
C GLN A 57 -5.74 12.23 1.59
N ASP A 58 -4.60 12.87 1.28
CA ASP A 58 -3.56 12.25 0.44
C ASP A 58 -3.06 10.93 1.05
N LYS A 59 -2.72 10.94 2.34
CA LYS A 59 -2.23 9.75 3.04
C LYS A 59 -3.30 8.66 3.12
N VAL A 60 -4.54 9.05 3.42
CA VAL A 60 -5.66 8.11 3.47
C VAL A 60 -5.89 7.47 2.10
N THR A 61 -5.83 8.25 1.04
CA THR A 61 -6.00 7.75 -0.34
C THR A 61 -4.90 6.77 -0.71
N ARG A 62 -3.64 7.10 -0.45
CA ARG A 62 -2.50 6.20 -0.69
C ARG A 62 -2.67 4.89 0.07
N ALA A 63 -2.97 4.99 1.35
CA ALA A 63 -3.16 3.81 2.19
C ALA A 63 -4.29 2.93 1.67
N SER A 64 -5.43 3.52 1.32
CA SER A 64 -6.58 2.77 0.82
C SER A 64 -6.27 2.05 -0.49
N LEU A 65 -5.59 2.72 -1.42
CA LEU A 65 -5.19 2.11 -2.69
C LEU A 65 -4.23 0.95 -2.50
N LEU A 66 -3.24 1.12 -1.63
CA LEU A 66 -2.21 0.10 -1.41
C LEU A 66 -2.74 -1.09 -0.61
N ILE A 67 -3.58 -0.85 0.39
CA ILE A 67 -4.26 -1.92 1.12
C ILE A 67 -5.18 -2.71 0.19
N GLY A 68 -5.93 -2.01 -0.66
CA GLY A 68 -6.79 -2.66 -1.65
C GLY A 68 -6.01 -3.49 -2.66
N LEU A 69 -4.84 -3.00 -3.10
CA LEU A 69 -3.94 -3.74 -3.96
C LEU A 69 -3.44 -5.01 -3.26
N PHE A 70 -3.03 -4.90 -2.00
CA PHE A 70 -2.60 -6.04 -1.19
C PHE A 70 -3.69 -7.12 -1.12
N LYS A 71 -4.92 -6.71 -0.80
CA LYS A 71 -6.06 -7.63 -0.75
C LYS A 71 -6.34 -8.26 -2.11
N GLY A 72 -6.27 -7.46 -3.19
CA GLY A 72 -6.48 -7.95 -4.56
C GLY A 72 -5.46 -9.00 -4.96
N LEU A 73 -4.20 -8.80 -4.62
CA LEU A 73 -3.14 -9.78 -4.91
C LEU A 73 -3.36 -11.09 -4.16
N ARG A 74 -3.83 -11.03 -2.92
CA ARG A 74 -4.16 -12.25 -2.16
C ARG A 74 -5.31 -13.03 -2.77
N LEU A 75 -6.25 -12.34 -3.39
CA LEU A 75 -7.37 -12.98 -4.06
C LEU A 75 -7.00 -13.53 -5.44
N LEU A 76 -6.04 -12.90 -6.10
CA LEU A 76 -5.62 -13.28 -7.46
C LEU A 76 -4.62 -14.43 -7.46
N PHE A 77 -3.65 -14.42 -6.55
CA PHE A 77 -2.54 -15.35 -6.53
C PHE A 77 -2.59 -16.30 -5.34
N ASN A 78 -2.14 -17.54 -5.57
CA ASN A 78 -1.79 -18.49 -4.53
C ASN A 78 -0.27 -18.69 -4.60
N GLY A 79 0.43 -18.53 -3.47
CA GLY A 79 1.86 -18.76 -3.40
C GLY A 79 2.68 -17.48 -3.46
N PRO A 80 3.97 -17.58 -3.91
CA PRO A 80 4.94 -16.48 -3.73
C PRO A 80 4.56 -15.16 -4.38
N LEU A 81 3.86 -15.17 -5.52
CA LEU A 81 3.45 -13.93 -6.20
C LEU A 81 2.47 -13.09 -5.39
N THR A 82 1.76 -13.68 -4.43
CA THR A 82 0.88 -12.92 -3.53
C THR A 82 1.62 -11.78 -2.85
N TYR A 83 2.87 -12.01 -2.47
CA TYR A 83 3.70 -11.02 -1.77
C TYR A 83 4.84 -10.48 -2.64
N GLY A 84 5.30 -11.25 -3.62
CA GLY A 84 6.44 -10.89 -4.46
C GLY A 84 6.10 -10.07 -5.69
N TRP A 85 4.85 -10.09 -6.15
CA TRP A 85 4.46 -9.40 -7.36
C TRP A 85 4.83 -7.91 -7.38
N PRO A 86 4.63 -7.12 -6.29
CA PRO A 86 4.97 -5.70 -6.30
C PRO A 86 6.45 -5.41 -6.55
N LYS A 87 7.33 -6.34 -6.24
CA LYS A 87 8.79 -6.19 -6.42
C LYS A 87 9.33 -7.01 -7.59
N THR A 88 8.48 -7.56 -8.43
CA THR A 88 8.87 -8.31 -9.61
C THR A 88 8.74 -7.43 -10.85
N PRO A 89 9.79 -7.30 -11.69
CA PRO A 89 9.68 -6.56 -12.95
C PRO A 89 8.53 -7.09 -13.80
N ASN A 90 7.74 -6.19 -14.35
CA ASN A 90 6.54 -6.54 -15.10
C ASN A 90 6.67 -6.15 -16.57
N LYS A 91 6.44 -7.11 -17.47
CA LYS A 91 6.52 -6.92 -18.92
C LYS A 91 5.18 -6.48 -19.53
N GLY A 92 4.13 -6.39 -18.72
CA GLY A 92 2.83 -5.96 -19.21
C GLY A 92 2.81 -4.51 -19.67
N ALA A 93 1.77 -4.16 -20.40
CA ALA A 93 1.60 -2.81 -20.92
C ALA A 93 1.59 -1.77 -19.80
N GLY A 94 2.39 -0.72 -20.00
CA GLY A 94 2.49 0.37 -19.02
C GLY A 94 3.52 0.16 -17.91
N PHE A 95 4.11 -1.03 -17.78
CA PHE A 95 5.11 -1.28 -16.74
C PHE A 95 6.56 -1.12 -17.20
N ASN A 96 6.84 -1.27 -18.49
CA ASN A 96 8.18 -1.06 -19.09
C ASN A 96 9.30 -1.84 -18.38
N ASN A 97 9.06 -3.08 -17.98
CA ASN A 97 10.00 -3.91 -17.21
C ASN A 97 10.33 -3.37 -15.81
N LYS A 98 9.64 -2.34 -15.35
CA LYS A 98 9.78 -1.85 -13.98
C LYS A 98 8.94 -2.68 -13.03
N THR A 99 9.30 -2.66 -11.75
CA THR A 99 8.45 -3.25 -10.73
C THR A 99 7.24 -2.36 -10.48
N PRO A 100 6.10 -2.93 -10.09
CA PRO A 100 4.95 -2.12 -9.67
C PRO A 100 5.30 -1.09 -8.59
N ILE A 101 6.18 -1.44 -7.65
CA ILE A 101 6.65 -0.50 -6.63
C ILE A 101 7.33 0.72 -7.27
N GLN A 102 8.23 0.51 -8.24
CA GLN A 102 8.91 1.60 -8.93
C GLN A 102 7.91 2.51 -9.67
N ILE A 103 6.95 1.90 -10.36
CA ILE A 103 5.89 2.63 -11.06
C ILE A 103 5.11 3.53 -10.09
N MET A 104 4.75 2.99 -8.93
CA MET A 104 3.98 3.74 -7.94
C MET A 104 4.82 4.82 -7.24
N LEU A 105 6.09 4.55 -6.97
CA LEU A 105 7.00 5.54 -6.40
C LEU A 105 7.20 6.72 -7.36
N ASP A 106 7.35 6.44 -8.64
CA ASP A 106 7.58 7.47 -9.65
C ASP A 106 6.32 8.28 -9.97
N GLY A 107 5.16 7.63 -9.99
CA GLY A 107 3.92 8.24 -10.48
C GLY A 107 2.91 8.65 -9.41
N GLY A 108 3.13 8.31 -8.15
CA GLY A 108 2.23 8.69 -7.05
C GLY A 108 0.83 8.09 -7.15
N ILE A 109 -0.16 8.79 -6.64
CA ILE A 109 -1.55 8.32 -6.59
C ILE A 109 -2.10 7.89 -7.96
N PRO A 110 -1.92 8.65 -9.04
CA PRO A 110 -2.41 8.19 -10.35
C PRO A 110 -1.83 6.83 -10.77
N ALA A 111 -0.54 6.60 -10.50
CA ALA A 111 0.08 5.32 -10.81
C ALA A 111 -0.46 4.21 -9.90
N MET A 112 -0.70 4.49 -8.63
CA MET A 112 -1.31 3.53 -7.69
C MET A 112 -2.69 3.11 -8.19
N MET A 113 -3.47 4.05 -8.69
CA MET A 113 -4.79 3.77 -9.26
C MET A 113 -4.69 2.87 -10.47
N ARG A 114 -3.74 3.13 -11.38
CA ARG A 114 -3.53 2.30 -12.58
C ARG A 114 -3.09 0.88 -12.22
N VAL A 115 -2.17 0.75 -11.25
CA VAL A 115 -1.70 -0.57 -10.80
C VAL A 115 -2.85 -1.34 -10.15
N ARG A 116 -3.64 -0.67 -9.31
CA ARG A 116 -4.82 -1.27 -8.69
C ARG A 116 -5.83 -1.74 -9.75
N GLN A 117 -6.13 -0.90 -10.75
CA GLN A 117 -7.04 -1.24 -11.85
C GLN A 117 -6.52 -2.44 -12.65
N HIS A 118 -5.21 -2.54 -12.85
CA HIS A 118 -4.61 -3.68 -13.54
C HIS A 118 -4.91 -5.00 -12.80
N ILE A 119 -4.73 -5.01 -11.49
CA ILE A 119 -5.01 -6.20 -10.68
C ILE A 119 -6.52 -6.51 -10.65
N ASP A 120 -7.35 -5.49 -10.51
CA ASP A 120 -8.81 -5.67 -10.52
C ASP A 120 -9.28 -6.27 -11.85
N ALA A 121 -8.71 -5.83 -12.97
CA ALA A 121 -9.02 -6.37 -14.29
C ALA A 121 -8.60 -7.85 -14.41
N LEU A 122 -7.43 -8.21 -13.89
CA LEU A 122 -6.96 -9.61 -13.89
C LEU A 122 -7.86 -10.52 -13.05
N ARG A 123 -8.52 -9.99 -12.03
CA ARG A 123 -9.48 -10.74 -11.22
C ARG A 123 -10.85 -10.87 -11.90
N GLY A 124 -11.00 -10.33 -13.12
CA GLY A 124 -12.28 -10.29 -13.79
C GLY A 124 -13.24 -9.22 -13.29
N GLY A 125 -12.72 -8.28 -12.49
CA GLY A 125 -13.49 -7.12 -12.02
C GLY A 125 -13.57 -6.07 -13.13
N LEU A 126 -14.74 -5.78 -13.59
CA LEU A 126 -15.00 -4.76 -14.61
C LEU A 126 -15.41 -3.44 -13.99
#